data_f08c4beabbfcbb29dba2483614a26fb5
#
_entry.id   f08c4beabbfcbb29dba2483614a26fb5
#
_cell.length_a   1.000
_cell.length_b   1.000
_cell.length_c   1.000
_cell.angle_alpha   90.00
_cell.angle_beta   90.00
_cell.angle_gamma   90.00
#
_symmetry.space_group_name_H-M   'P 1'
#
loop_
_entity.id
_entity.type
_entity.pdbx_description
1 polymer ?
#
loop_
_entity_poly.entity_id
_entity_poly.type
_entity_poly.pdbx_seq_one_letter_code
_entity_poly.pdbx_strand_id
1 'polypeptide(L)'
;MNVGISKFSAKGSVVAPPSKSLAHRLLIAAALKNGRTVVKNIGYSADVTRTCDCLAALGAKITVKNGNAVVYGIQNSAAKDFFGEKDFILNAGESGSTLRFLMPVAAALGIRAEFICDSGLLCRPIDEMINVLSAHGEKIEKTNRGYLLSGKIHPGKYVIDGT
;
A
#
# COMPACT_ATOMS: atom_id res chain seq x y z
N MET A 1 -1.37 29.05 11.31
CA MET A 1 -0.46 29.20 12.46
C MET A 1 0.91 29.56 11.89
N ASN A 2 1.46 30.73 12.24
CA ASN A 2 2.81 31.12 11.82
C ASN A 2 3.77 30.81 12.95
N VAL A 3 4.86 30.10 12.66
CA VAL A 3 5.91 29.74 13.62
C VAL A 3 7.15 30.50 13.27
N GLY A 4 7.67 31.32 14.21
CA GLY A 4 8.96 32.00 14.08
C GLY A 4 10.04 31.17 14.77
N ILE A 5 11.15 30.95 14.07
CA ILE A 5 12.33 30.23 14.62
C ILE A 5 13.49 31.21 14.72
N SER A 6 13.99 31.43 15.94
CA SER A 6 15.20 32.21 16.20
C SER A 6 16.45 31.32 16.11
N LYS A 7 17.61 31.92 15.85
CA LYS A 7 18.87 31.21 15.89
C LYS A 7 19.09 30.60 17.28
N PHE A 8 19.33 29.30 17.35
CA PHE A 8 19.61 28.59 18.60
C PHE A 8 20.73 27.54 18.41
N SER A 9 21.29 27.09 19.52
CA SER A 9 22.26 26.00 19.54
C SER A 9 21.56 24.75 20.08
N ALA A 10 21.44 23.71 19.25
CA ALA A 10 20.85 22.44 19.67
C ALA A 10 21.91 21.56 20.33
N LYS A 11 21.58 21.00 21.50
CA LYS A 11 22.41 20.01 22.22
C LYS A 11 21.51 18.90 22.75
N GLY A 12 22.03 17.66 22.73
CA GLY A 12 21.31 16.47 23.21
C GLY A 12 21.09 15.43 22.11
N SER A 13 20.27 14.43 22.42
CA SER A 13 19.88 13.36 21.51
C SER A 13 18.36 13.25 21.45
N VAL A 14 17.83 12.88 20.30
CA VAL A 14 16.41 12.57 20.10
C VAL A 14 16.27 11.20 19.48
N VAL A 15 15.22 10.48 19.86
CA VAL A 15 14.86 9.22 19.19
C VAL A 15 14.09 9.57 17.91
N ALA A 16 14.64 9.19 16.76
CA ALA A 16 13.97 9.41 15.48
C ALA A 16 12.65 8.61 15.41
N PRO A 17 11.58 9.18 14.86
CA PRO A 17 10.36 8.44 14.62
C PRO A 17 10.59 7.31 13.62
N PRO A 18 9.79 6.23 13.68
CA PRO A 18 9.87 5.14 12.72
C PRO A 18 9.69 5.62 11.28
N SER A 19 10.43 5.00 10.35
CA SER A 19 10.29 5.29 8.93
C SER A 19 8.95 4.75 8.39
N LYS A 20 8.01 5.64 8.09
CA LYS A 20 6.73 5.30 7.48
C LYS A 20 6.90 4.55 6.15
N SER A 21 7.79 5.05 5.30
CA SER A 21 8.07 4.46 3.99
C SER A 21 8.63 3.03 4.08
N LEU A 22 9.46 2.75 5.07
CA LEU A 22 9.97 1.40 5.32
C LEU A 22 8.88 0.50 5.90
N ALA A 23 8.04 1.02 6.80
CA ALA A 23 6.94 0.26 7.39
C ALA A 23 5.97 -0.27 6.32
N HIS A 24 5.54 0.56 5.37
CA HIS A 24 4.69 0.13 4.25
C HIS A 24 5.30 -1.06 3.51
N ARG A 25 6.56 -0.95 3.09
CA ARG A 25 7.24 -1.99 2.30
C ARG A 25 7.41 -3.29 3.08
N LEU A 26 7.80 -3.21 4.35
CA LEU A 26 7.98 -4.39 5.19
C LEU A 26 6.66 -5.09 5.49
N LEU A 27 5.57 -4.36 5.72
CA LEU A 27 4.25 -4.93 5.91
C LEU A 27 3.75 -5.64 4.66
N ILE A 28 3.92 -5.04 3.48
CA ILE A 28 3.57 -5.66 2.21
C ILE A 28 4.39 -6.93 1.97
N ALA A 29 5.71 -6.87 2.14
CA ALA A 29 6.58 -8.04 1.99
C ALA A 29 6.22 -9.16 2.97
N ALA A 30 5.89 -8.81 4.23
CA ALA A 30 5.45 -9.77 5.24
C ALA A 30 4.10 -10.40 4.90
N ALA A 31 3.17 -9.63 4.31
CA ALA A 31 1.87 -10.13 3.89
C ALA A 31 1.95 -11.05 2.66
N LEU A 32 2.87 -10.79 1.75
CA LEU A 32 3.10 -11.64 0.57
C LEU A 32 3.90 -12.90 0.87
N LYS A 33 4.59 -12.96 2.00
CA LYS A 33 5.35 -14.12 2.44
C LYS A 33 4.44 -15.12 3.15
N ASN A 34 4.63 -16.42 2.92
CA ASN A 34 3.96 -17.47 3.69
C ASN A 34 4.43 -17.50 5.14
N GLY A 35 3.50 -17.79 6.05
CA GLY A 35 3.77 -17.97 7.47
C GLY A 35 3.80 -16.67 8.27
N ARG A 36 4.40 -16.73 9.45
CA ARG A 36 4.42 -15.64 10.42
C ARG A 36 5.67 -14.77 10.28
N THR A 37 5.48 -13.45 10.26
CA THR A 37 6.56 -12.45 10.28
C THR A 37 6.29 -11.42 11.37
N VAL A 38 7.34 -10.94 12.04
CA VAL A 38 7.24 -9.82 12.99
C VAL A 38 7.97 -8.62 12.40
N VAL A 39 7.25 -7.54 12.18
CA VAL A 39 7.79 -6.26 11.74
C VAL A 39 7.86 -5.34 12.95
N LYS A 40 9.07 -4.97 13.35
CA LYS A 40 9.29 -4.14 14.54
C LYS A 40 9.30 -2.66 14.18
N ASN A 41 8.86 -1.83 15.14
CA ASN A 41 8.94 -0.38 15.07
C ASN A 41 8.30 0.23 13.81
N ILE A 42 7.06 -0.19 13.51
CA ILE A 42 6.32 0.34 12.35
C ILE A 42 5.72 1.73 12.59
N GLY A 43 5.72 2.19 13.85
CA GLY A 43 5.05 3.43 14.24
C GLY A 43 3.53 3.33 14.19
N TYR A 44 2.89 4.46 14.49
CA TYR A 44 1.44 4.64 14.38
C TYR A 44 1.18 5.84 13.47
N SER A 45 0.72 5.60 12.26
CA SER A 45 0.25 6.65 11.35
C SER A 45 -0.99 6.16 10.62
N ALA A 46 -1.89 7.09 10.27
CA ALA A 46 -3.09 6.77 9.50
C ALA A 46 -2.74 6.02 8.21
N ASP A 47 -1.67 6.42 7.52
CA ASP A 47 -1.24 5.77 6.28
C ASP A 47 -0.83 4.30 6.50
N VAL A 48 -0.03 4.02 7.55
CA VAL A 48 0.38 2.64 7.88
C VAL A 48 -0.82 1.79 8.27
N THR A 49 -1.77 2.37 9.01
CA THR A 49 -3.05 1.70 9.33
C THR A 49 -3.81 1.33 8.07
N ARG A 50 -3.95 2.26 7.10
CA ARG A 50 -4.59 1.98 5.81
C ARG A 50 -3.92 0.83 5.04
N THR A 51 -2.58 0.76 5.08
CA THR A 51 -1.87 -0.38 4.49
C THR A 51 -2.21 -1.70 5.20
N CYS A 52 -2.24 -1.71 6.53
CA CYS A 52 -2.64 -2.90 7.28
C CYS A 52 -4.07 -3.33 6.94
N ASP A 53 -5.02 -2.39 6.87
CA ASP A 53 -6.42 -2.65 6.55
C ASP A 53 -6.58 -3.25 5.15
N CYS A 54 -5.90 -2.67 4.16
CA CYS A 54 -5.90 -3.19 2.79
C CYS A 54 -5.28 -4.60 2.70
N LEU A 55 -4.16 -4.84 3.39
CA LEU A 55 -3.54 -6.16 3.43
C LEU A 55 -4.42 -7.19 4.15
N ALA A 56 -5.14 -6.78 5.19
CA ALA A 56 -6.12 -7.63 5.87
C ALA A 56 -7.32 -7.95 4.94
N ALA A 57 -7.80 -6.99 4.15
CA ALA A 57 -8.82 -7.21 3.14
C ALA A 57 -8.36 -8.23 2.07
N LEU A 58 -7.06 -8.25 1.75
CA LEU A 58 -6.43 -9.23 0.87
C LEU A 58 -6.19 -10.60 1.54
N GLY A 59 -6.53 -10.76 2.83
CA GLY A 59 -6.48 -12.03 3.54
C GLY A 59 -5.29 -12.22 4.49
N ALA A 60 -4.41 -11.23 4.66
CA ALA A 60 -3.39 -11.28 5.69
C ALA A 60 -4.01 -11.09 7.09
N LYS A 61 -3.50 -11.80 8.10
CA LYS A 61 -3.89 -11.57 9.50
C LYS A 61 -2.83 -10.71 10.17
N ILE A 62 -3.20 -9.47 10.52
CA ILE A 62 -2.26 -8.49 11.06
C ILE A 62 -2.72 -8.07 12.45
N THR A 63 -1.80 -8.15 13.42
CA THR A 63 -2.02 -7.65 14.78
C THR A 63 -0.93 -6.65 15.12
N VAL A 64 -1.31 -5.43 15.43
CA VAL A 64 -0.38 -4.35 15.82
C VAL A 64 -0.44 -4.15 17.34
N LYS A 65 0.72 -4.24 18.00
CA LYS A 65 0.84 -3.99 19.45
C LYS A 65 2.18 -3.33 19.75
N ASN A 66 2.16 -2.27 20.53
CA ASN A 66 3.37 -1.54 20.99
C ASN A 66 4.30 -1.16 19.81
N GLY A 67 3.74 -0.65 18.71
CA GLY A 67 4.51 -0.25 17.54
C GLY A 67 5.10 -1.40 16.73
N ASN A 68 4.75 -2.65 17.02
CA ASN A 68 5.18 -3.82 16.26
C ASN A 68 3.97 -4.49 15.61
N ALA A 69 4.16 -5.06 14.42
CA ALA A 69 3.15 -5.85 13.74
C ALA A 69 3.54 -7.33 13.69
N VAL A 70 2.60 -8.19 14.04
CA VAL A 70 2.68 -9.63 13.74
C VAL A 70 1.79 -9.86 12.52
N VAL A 71 2.40 -10.34 11.45
CA VAL A 71 1.75 -10.57 10.17
C VAL A 71 1.78 -12.06 9.85
N TYR A 72 0.61 -12.65 9.62
CA TYR A 72 0.48 -13.93 8.95
C TYR A 72 0.11 -13.64 7.50
N GLY A 73 0.96 -14.06 6.58
CA GLY A 73 0.82 -13.72 5.18
C GLY A 73 -0.39 -14.36 4.51
N ILE A 74 -0.74 -13.83 3.36
CA ILE A 74 -1.76 -14.37 2.47
C ILE A 74 -1.32 -15.77 2.03
N GLN A 75 -2.12 -16.80 2.29
CA GLN A 75 -1.73 -18.19 1.97
C GLN A 75 -1.82 -18.42 0.46
N ASN A 76 -0.68 -18.55 -0.21
CA ASN A 76 -0.60 -18.71 -1.65
C ASN A 76 -1.19 -20.04 -2.17
N SER A 77 -1.28 -21.09 -1.35
CA SER A 77 -1.92 -22.35 -1.75
C SER A 77 -3.42 -22.24 -1.95
N ALA A 78 -4.05 -21.27 -1.32
CA ALA A 78 -5.46 -20.93 -1.49
C ALA A 78 -5.67 -19.71 -2.42
N ALA A 79 -4.60 -19.13 -2.98
CA ALA A 79 -4.70 -17.86 -3.69
C ALA A 79 -5.61 -17.95 -4.93
N LYS A 80 -5.54 -19.02 -5.71
CA LYS A 80 -6.43 -19.22 -6.86
C LYS A 80 -7.89 -19.39 -6.43
N ASP A 81 -8.14 -20.16 -5.38
CA ASP A 81 -9.48 -20.40 -4.86
C ASP A 81 -9.96 -19.23 -3.98
N PHE A 82 -9.04 -18.55 -3.28
CA PHE A 82 -9.34 -17.40 -2.44
C PHE A 82 -9.58 -16.12 -3.26
N PHE A 83 -8.81 -15.91 -4.32
CA PHE A 83 -8.95 -14.71 -5.15
C PHE A 83 -10.00 -14.87 -6.26
N GLY A 84 -10.32 -16.04 -6.76
CA GLY A 84 -11.37 -16.35 -7.72
C GLY A 84 -12.05 -15.16 -8.43
N GLU A 85 -13.35 -15.15 -8.50
CA GLU A 85 -14.16 -14.04 -9.03
C GLU A 85 -14.52 -12.98 -7.95
N LYS A 86 -13.86 -13.03 -6.80
CA LYS A 86 -14.15 -12.13 -5.68
C LYS A 86 -13.63 -10.73 -5.95
N ASP A 87 -14.47 -9.75 -5.74
CA ASP A 87 -14.10 -8.33 -5.75
C ASP A 87 -13.53 -7.92 -4.39
N PHE A 88 -12.40 -7.21 -4.43
CA PHE A 88 -11.75 -6.68 -3.24
C PHE A 88 -11.98 -5.17 -3.12
N ILE A 89 -12.29 -4.71 -1.92
CA ILE A 89 -12.39 -3.27 -1.60
C ILE A 89 -11.18 -2.91 -0.75
N LEU A 90 -10.33 -2.04 -1.29
CA LEU A 90 -9.08 -1.60 -0.68
C LEU A 90 -9.14 -0.10 -0.36
N ASN A 91 -9.44 0.25 0.89
CA ASN A 91 -9.60 1.64 1.29
C ASN A 91 -8.24 2.29 1.60
N ALA A 92 -7.69 3.02 0.65
CA ALA A 92 -6.44 3.76 0.81
C ALA A 92 -6.62 5.10 1.57
N GLY A 93 -7.84 5.64 1.66
CA GLY A 93 -8.12 6.94 2.27
C GLY A 93 -7.27 8.04 1.64
N GLU A 94 -6.50 8.80 2.43
CA GLU A 94 -5.54 9.79 1.96
C GLU A 94 -4.12 9.23 1.72
N SER A 95 -3.91 7.93 1.93
CA SER A 95 -2.58 7.34 1.85
C SER A 95 -2.12 7.07 0.42
N GLY A 96 -1.37 8.00 -0.14
CA GLY A 96 -0.74 7.84 -1.45
C GLY A 96 0.26 6.68 -1.52
N SER A 97 0.94 6.36 -0.41
CA SER A 97 1.84 5.20 -0.33
C SER A 97 1.08 3.89 -0.40
N THR A 98 -0.04 3.78 0.32
CA THR A 98 -0.91 2.59 0.27
C THR A 98 -1.40 2.34 -1.15
N LEU A 99 -1.95 3.38 -1.80
CA LEU A 99 -2.45 3.28 -3.17
C LEU A 99 -1.34 2.84 -4.14
N ARG A 100 -0.23 3.59 -4.17
CA ARG A 100 0.86 3.37 -5.13
C ARG A 100 1.59 2.05 -4.95
N PHE A 101 1.69 1.54 -3.73
CA PHE A 101 2.34 0.24 -3.51
C PHE A 101 1.41 -0.94 -3.72
N LEU A 102 0.12 -0.82 -3.36
CA LEU A 102 -0.79 -1.96 -3.46
C LEU A 102 -1.45 -2.10 -4.82
N MET A 103 -1.55 -1.03 -5.62
CA MET A 103 -2.09 -1.11 -6.98
C MET A 103 -1.26 -2.08 -7.86
N PRO A 104 0.08 -1.96 -7.98
CA PRO A 104 0.86 -2.95 -8.73
C PRO A 104 0.87 -4.34 -8.08
N VAL A 105 0.72 -4.44 -6.76
CA VAL A 105 0.58 -5.74 -6.07
C VAL A 105 -0.73 -6.42 -6.47
N ALA A 106 -1.86 -5.69 -6.46
CA ALA A 106 -3.15 -6.20 -6.90
C ALA A 106 -3.13 -6.66 -8.37
N ALA A 107 -2.51 -5.84 -9.23
CA ALA A 107 -2.30 -6.16 -10.64
C ALA A 107 -1.45 -7.43 -10.83
N ALA A 108 -0.38 -7.60 -10.06
CA ALA A 108 0.48 -8.78 -10.11
C ALA A 108 -0.24 -10.04 -9.61
N LEU A 109 -1.12 -9.91 -8.61
CA LEU A 109 -1.97 -10.99 -8.12
C LEU A 109 -3.08 -11.35 -9.14
N GLY A 110 -3.38 -10.46 -10.08
CA GLY A 110 -4.44 -10.63 -11.07
C GLY A 110 -5.82 -10.66 -10.42
N ILE A 111 -6.04 -9.85 -9.40
CA ILE A 111 -7.30 -9.75 -8.67
C ILE A 111 -8.10 -8.55 -9.15
N ARG A 112 -9.42 -8.66 -9.10
CA ARG A 112 -10.30 -7.51 -9.27
C ARG A 112 -10.39 -6.73 -7.96
N ALA A 113 -10.01 -5.44 -7.97
CA ALA A 113 -9.94 -4.62 -6.77
C ALA A 113 -10.41 -3.19 -7.02
N GLU A 114 -11.30 -2.69 -6.15
CA GLU A 114 -11.65 -1.27 -6.09
C GLU A 114 -10.83 -0.59 -4.99
N PHE A 115 -9.97 0.35 -5.39
CA PHE A 115 -9.27 1.24 -4.46
C PHE A 115 -10.14 2.45 -4.15
N ILE A 116 -10.55 2.58 -2.89
CA ILE A 116 -11.27 3.75 -2.40
C ILE A 116 -10.26 4.79 -1.92
N CYS A 117 -10.42 6.02 -2.41
CA CYS A 117 -9.54 7.15 -2.11
C CYS A 117 -10.36 8.34 -1.65
N ASP A 118 -9.86 9.08 -0.66
CA ASP A 118 -10.45 10.36 -0.27
C ASP A 118 -10.11 11.44 -1.31
N SER A 119 -10.85 12.55 -1.29
CA SER A 119 -10.80 13.59 -2.31
C SER A 119 -9.39 14.19 -2.52
N GLY A 120 -8.62 14.38 -1.46
CA GLY A 120 -7.26 14.88 -1.54
C GLY A 120 -6.31 13.93 -2.25
N LEU A 121 -6.51 12.61 -2.09
CA LEU A 121 -5.71 11.60 -2.79
C LEU A 121 -6.10 11.50 -4.26
N LEU A 122 -7.39 11.64 -4.58
CA LEU A 122 -7.88 11.62 -5.98
C LEU A 122 -7.34 12.76 -6.85
N CYS A 123 -6.92 13.87 -6.22
CA CYS A 123 -6.30 15.01 -6.92
C CYS A 123 -4.80 14.82 -7.17
N ARG A 124 -4.17 13.77 -6.61
CA ARG A 124 -2.72 13.55 -6.80
C ARG A 124 -2.45 12.79 -8.10
N PRO A 125 -1.42 13.19 -8.87
CA PRO A 125 -1.11 12.52 -10.12
C PRO A 125 -0.65 11.07 -9.88
N ILE A 126 -1.26 10.13 -10.60
CA ILE A 126 -0.86 8.73 -10.68
C ILE A 126 -0.94 8.19 -12.11
N ASP A 127 -1.17 9.08 -13.07
CA ASP A 127 -1.44 8.73 -14.47
C ASP A 127 -0.31 7.93 -15.08
N GLU A 128 0.94 8.25 -14.76
CA GLU A 128 2.09 7.52 -15.26
C GLU A 128 2.09 6.04 -14.80
N MET A 129 1.81 5.79 -13.52
CA MET A 129 1.68 4.42 -13.03
C MET A 129 0.52 3.69 -13.70
N ILE A 130 -0.62 4.35 -13.89
CA ILE A 130 -1.77 3.79 -14.61
C ILE A 130 -1.37 3.43 -16.04
N ASN A 131 -0.71 4.33 -16.76
CA ASN A 131 -0.27 4.11 -18.13
C ASN A 131 0.68 2.92 -18.24
N VAL A 132 1.66 2.83 -17.34
CA VAL A 132 2.63 1.71 -17.31
C VAL A 132 1.95 0.39 -17.00
N LEU A 133 1.06 0.32 -16.01
CA LEU A 133 0.34 -0.91 -15.70
C LEU A 133 -0.60 -1.32 -16.82
N SER A 134 -1.30 -0.37 -17.44
CA SER A 134 -2.21 -0.63 -18.55
C SER A 134 -1.49 -1.10 -19.81
N ALA A 135 -0.32 -0.55 -20.10
CA ALA A 135 0.53 -1.02 -21.20
C ALA A 135 1.01 -2.48 -21.01
N HIS A 136 0.94 -3.00 -19.79
CA HIS A 136 1.33 -4.37 -19.45
C HIS A 136 0.14 -5.29 -19.15
N GLY A 137 -1.09 -4.90 -19.52
CA GLY A 137 -2.26 -5.77 -19.49
C GLY A 137 -3.25 -5.50 -18.34
N GLU A 138 -2.96 -4.57 -17.42
CA GLU A 138 -3.93 -4.18 -16.40
C GLU A 138 -5.03 -3.29 -17.01
N LYS A 139 -6.28 -3.51 -16.56
CA LYS A 139 -7.41 -2.63 -16.87
C LYS A 139 -7.72 -1.78 -15.64
N ILE A 140 -7.49 -0.47 -15.77
CA ILE A 140 -7.70 0.48 -14.67
C ILE A 140 -8.73 1.51 -15.09
N GLU A 141 -9.83 1.58 -14.36
CA GLU A 141 -10.91 2.56 -14.57
C GLU A 141 -10.96 3.51 -13.38
N LYS A 142 -10.96 4.81 -13.66
CA LYS A 142 -11.21 5.83 -12.62
C LYS A 142 -12.70 5.89 -12.34
N THR A 143 -13.05 5.74 -11.06
CA THR A 143 -14.43 5.84 -10.57
C THR A 143 -14.63 7.14 -9.78
N ASN A 144 -15.84 7.44 -9.35
CA ASN A 144 -16.12 8.56 -8.44
C ASN A 144 -15.53 8.37 -7.03
N ARG A 145 -15.11 7.15 -6.67
CA ARG A 145 -14.55 6.79 -5.36
C ARG A 145 -13.07 6.46 -5.39
N GLY A 146 -12.47 6.29 -6.59
CA GLY A 146 -11.09 5.86 -6.70
C GLY A 146 -10.75 5.20 -8.02
N TYR A 147 -10.26 3.96 -7.96
CA TYR A 147 -9.78 3.22 -9.13
C TYR A 147 -10.21 1.75 -9.05
N LEU A 148 -10.80 1.26 -10.14
CA LEU A 148 -11.14 -0.16 -10.31
C LEU A 148 -10.09 -0.83 -11.18
N LEU A 149 -9.48 -1.89 -10.66
CA LEU A 149 -8.56 -2.78 -11.36
C LEU A 149 -9.27 -4.08 -11.71
N SER A 150 -9.08 -4.58 -12.93
CA SER A 150 -9.75 -5.80 -13.40
C SER A 150 -8.97 -6.59 -14.46
N GLY A 151 -7.64 -6.46 -14.47
CA GLY A 151 -6.77 -7.15 -15.40
C GLY A 151 -5.75 -8.02 -14.70
N LYS A 152 -4.66 -8.26 -15.40
CA LYS A 152 -3.47 -8.90 -14.88
C LYS A 152 -2.25 -8.42 -15.67
N ILE A 153 -1.23 -7.98 -14.96
CA ILE A 153 0.02 -7.57 -15.62
C ILE A 153 0.80 -8.76 -16.15
N HIS A 154 1.46 -8.55 -17.28
CA HIS A 154 2.33 -9.51 -17.91
C HIS A 154 3.80 -9.21 -17.60
N PRO A 155 4.67 -10.23 -17.51
CA PRO A 155 6.11 -10.01 -17.39
C PRO A 155 6.65 -9.15 -18.55
N GLY A 156 7.59 -8.26 -18.23
CA GLY A 156 8.16 -7.38 -19.24
C GLY A 156 9.10 -6.34 -18.66
N LYS A 157 9.55 -5.43 -19.50
CA LYS A 157 10.34 -4.27 -19.10
C LYS A 157 9.40 -3.11 -18.78
N TYR A 158 9.35 -2.71 -17.54
CA TYR A 158 8.60 -1.55 -17.07
C TYR A 158 9.50 -0.32 -17.07
N VAL A 159 9.10 0.70 -17.79
CA VAL A 159 9.83 1.98 -17.84
C VAL A 159 8.95 3.05 -17.21
N ILE A 160 9.46 3.69 -16.16
CA ILE A 160 8.79 4.76 -15.43
C ILE A 160 9.69 5.98 -15.52
N ASP A 161 9.14 7.11 -15.96
CA ASP A 161 9.81 8.39 -15.89
C ASP A 161 9.80 8.89 -14.45
N GLY A 162 10.97 9.16 -13.88
CA GLY A 162 11.14 9.58 -12.50
C GLY A 162 11.39 11.08 -12.34
N THR A 163 11.18 11.90 -13.40
CA THR A 163 11.39 13.35 -13.38
C THR A 163 10.19 14.13 -12.85
#